data_8758bd943190c2c39d06bd06386aa1a3
#
_entry.id   8758bd943190c2c39d06bd06386aa1a3
#
_cell.length_a   1.000
_cell.length_b   1.000
_cell.length_c   1.000
_cell.angle_alpha   90.00
_cell.angle_beta   90.00
_cell.angle_gamma   90.00
#
_symmetry.space_group_name_H-M   'P 1'
#
loop_
_entity.id
_entity.type
_entity.pdbx_description
1 polymer ?
#
loop_
_entity_poly.entity_id
_entity_poly.type
_entity_poly.pdbx_seq_one_letter_code
_entity_poly.pdbx_strand_id
1 'polypeptide(L)'
;MRTCGSDLTGVLLATVVGVNQRVIGWLLVAAQVAVFVVLALLPWRQPSTWSLLVAVPFLAVGGWLGISAFRTLGNALTPTPVPISGAGLRTFGPYGRVRHPIYTAVLCITVAALTAAGSWWSWAWGLVILAFFWGKSRWEDRLLAREYGDQWLAWAAHTGGLIPRRRRSAP
;
A
#
# COMPACT_ATOMS: atom_id res chain seq x y z
N MET A 1 45.55 2.22 19.30
CA MET A 1 45.18 2.33 17.87
C MET A 1 43.87 1.62 17.68
N ARG A 2 42.72 2.35 17.69
CA ARG A 2 41.39 1.77 17.46
C ARG A 2 41.09 1.89 15.97
N THR A 3 40.65 0.79 15.40
CA THR A 3 40.46 0.49 13.98
C THR A 3 39.45 1.43 13.31
N CYS A 4 39.94 2.35 12.52
CA CYS A 4 39.17 3.24 11.64
C CYS A 4 38.60 2.52 10.41
N GLY A 5 38.78 1.20 10.27
CA GLY A 5 38.34 0.43 9.12
C GLY A 5 36.91 -0.15 9.20
N SER A 6 36.38 -0.34 10.41
CA SER A 6 35.03 -0.93 10.61
C SER A 6 33.91 0.05 10.30
N ASP A 7 34.10 1.34 10.51
CA ASP A 7 33.08 2.36 10.28
C ASP A 7 32.83 2.66 8.79
N LEU A 8 33.87 2.64 7.98
CA LEU A 8 33.75 2.88 6.54
C LEU A 8 32.99 1.76 5.82
N THR A 9 33.22 0.50 6.22
CA THR A 9 32.50 -0.64 5.64
C THR A 9 31.02 -0.63 6.03
N GLY A 10 30.71 -0.25 7.26
CA GLY A 10 29.33 -0.10 7.75
C GLY A 10 28.59 1.01 7.02
N VAL A 11 29.23 2.17 6.84
CA VAL A 11 28.66 3.31 6.10
C VAL A 11 28.42 2.97 4.63
N LEU A 12 29.38 2.30 3.98
CA LEU A 12 29.22 1.87 2.58
C LEU A 12 28.10 0.86 2.40
N LEU A 13 27.97 -0.14 3.28
CA LEU A 13 26.90 -1.12 3.24
C LEU A 13 25.53 -0.45 3.46
N ALA A 14 25.39 0.45 4.43
CA ALA A 14 24.15 1.19 4.69
C ALA A 14 23.76 2.05 3.47
N THR A 15 24.72 2.68 2.82
CA THR A 15 24.49 3.50 1.61
C THR A 15 24.03 2.64 0.45
N VAL A 16 24.68 1.51 0.19
CA VAL A 16 24.31 0.57 -0.89
C VAL A 16 22.91 -0.02 -0.65
N VAL A 17 22.59 -0.40 0.58
CA VAL A 17 21.25 -0.91 0.95
C VAL A 17 20.20 0.19 0.76
N GLY A 18 20.46 1.42 1.17
CA GLY A 18 19.55 2.55 1.00
C GLY A 18 19.31 2.92 -0.47
N VAL A 19 20.34 2.87 -1.32
CA VAL A 19 20.21 3.10 -2.77
C VAL A 19 19.35 2.00 -3.40
N ASN A 20 19.58 0.73 -3.07
CA ASN A 20 18.78 -0.38 -3.58
C ASN A 20 17.29 -0.27 -3.18
N GLN A 21 17.00 0.15 -1.96
CA GLN A 21 15.61 0.32 -1.50
C GLN A 21 14.89 1.44 -2.27
N ARG A 22 15.56 2.56 -2.54
CA ARG A 22 15.02 3.66 -3.34
C ARG A 22 14.74 3.23 -4.79
N VAL A 23 15.66 2.53 -5.41
CA VAL A 23 15.49 2.00 -6.78
C VAL A 23 14.29 1.04 -6.82
N ILE A 24 14.19 0.08 -5.91
CA ILE A 24 13.05 -0.84 -5.81
C ILE A 24 11.75 -0.05 -5.58
N GLY A 25 11.77 0.97 -4.72
CA GLY A 25 10.62 1.83 -4.48
C GLY A 25 10.09 2.48 -5.76
N TRP A 26 10.96 3.06 -6.57
CA TRP A 26 10.59 3.66 -7.86
C TRP A 26 10.15 2.63 -8.90
N LEU A 27 10.77 1.45 -8.94
CA LEU A 27 10.32 0.34 -9.80
C LEU A 27 8.90 -0.11 -9.42
N LEU A 28 8.57 -0.16 -8.13
CA LEU A 28 7.21 -0.46 -7.67
C LEU A 28 6.21 0.63 -8.06
N VAL A 29 6.62 1.91 -8.06
CA VAL A 29 5.76 3.00 -8.57
C VAL A 29 5.55 2.86 -10.08
N ALA A 30 6.61 2.62 -10.85
CA ALA A 30 6.51 2.40 -12.30
C ALA A 30 5.62 1.18 -12.63
N ALA A 31 5.80 0.06 -11.93
CA ALA A 31 4.95 -1.12 -12.07
C ALA A 31 3.48 -0.83 -11.72
N GLN A 32 3.24 -0.03 -10.68
CA GLN A 32 1.89 0.41 -10.32
C GLN A 32 1.23 1.21 -11.43
N VAL A 33 1.95 2.15 -12.05
CA VAL A 33 1.44 2.90 -13.20
C VAL A 33 1.15 1.95 -14.36
N ALA A 34 2.06 1.03 -14.66
CA ALA A 34 1.90 0.08 -15.75
C ALA A 34 0.65 -0.80 -15.57
N VAL A 35 0.37 -1.34 -14.37
CA VAL A 35 -0.82 -2.19 -14.15
C VAL A 35 -2.12 -1.39 -14.30
N PHE A 36 -2.14 -0.10 -13.98
CA PHE A 36 -3.32 0.74 -14.19
C PHE A 36 -3.47 1.19 -15.64
N VAL A 37 -2.37 1.45 -16.35
CA VAL A 37 -2.41 1.70 -17.79
C VAL A 37 -2.99 0.51 -18.53
N VAL A 38 -2.55 -0.70 -18.22
CA VAL A 38 -3.12 -1.93 -18.82
C VAL A 38 -4.61 -2.03 -18.50
N LEU A 39 -5.05 -1.80 -17.26
CA LEU A 39 -6.47 -1.81 -16.89
C LEU A 39 -7.27 -0.80 -17.74
N ALA A 40 -6.74 0.40 -17.94
CA ALA A 40 -7.40 1.44 -18.74
C ALA A 40 -7.51 1.09 -20.24
N LEU A 41 -6.56 0.30 -20.76
CA LEU A 41 -6.53 -0.15 -22.15
C LEU A 41 -7.35 -1.41 -22.41
N LEU A 42 -7.82 -2.12 -21.38
CA LEU A 42 -8.69 -3.28 -21.55
C LEU A 42 -10.06 -2.86 -22.12
N PRO A 43 -10.75 -3.77 -22.85
CA PRO A 43 -12.06 -3.46 -23.41
C PRO A 43 -13.09 -3.19 -22.31
N TRP A 44 -13.70 -2.01 -22.36
CA TRP A 44 -14.77 -1.58 -21.49
C TRP A 44 -16.12 -1.77 -22.18
N ARG A 45 -17.09 -2.29 -21.44
CA ARG A 45 -18.48 -2.38 -21.87
C ARG A 45 -19.25 -1.18 -21.31
N GLN A 46 -20.40 -0.88 -21.91
CA GLN A 46 -21.31 0.10 -21.32
C GLN A 46 -21.80 -0.42 -19.96
N PRO A 47 -21.60 0.36 -18.87
CA PRO A 47 -21.99 -0.08 -17.56
C PRO A 47 -23.52 -0.22 -17.46
N SER A 48 -23.99 -1.31 -16.89
CA SER A 48 -25.39 -1.52 -16.57
C SER A 48 -25.78 -0.79 -15.28
N THR A 49 -27.07 -0.55 -15.07
CA THR A 49 -27.56 0.03 -13.81
C THR A 49 -27.11 -0.80 -12.61
N TRP A 50 -27.13 -2.11 -12.69
CA TRP A 50 -26.68 -3.01 -11.64
C TRP A 50 -25.18 -2.88 -11.37
N SER A 51 -24.37 -2.75 -12.39
CA SER A 51 -22.93 -2.55 -12.20
C SER A 51 -22.62 -1.21 -11.52
N LEU A 52 -23.39 -0.16 -11.81
CA LEU A 52 -23.24 1.14 -11.18
C LEU A 52 -23.69 1.11 -9.71
N LEU A 53 -24.78 0.39 -9.38
CA LEU A 53 -25.23 0.23 -7.98
C LEU A 53 -24.15 -0.41 -7.10
N VAL A 54 -23.32 -1.29 -7.65
CA VAL A 54 -22.18 -1.88 -6.94
C VAL A 54 -20.94 -0.98 -7.00
N ALA A 55 -20.62 -0.39 -8.15
CA ALA A 55 -19.43 0.42 -8.36
C ALA A 55 -19.42 1.70 -7.47
N VAL A 56 -20.56 2.39 -7.36
CA VAL A 56 -20.66 3.66 -6.64
C VAL A 56 -20.31 3.54 -5.15
N PRO A 57 -20.84 2.56 -4.38
CA PRO A 57 -20.43 2.36 -2.99
C PRO A 57 -18.94 2.09 -2.83
N PHE A 58 -18.34 1.24 -3.68
CA PHE A 58 -16.90 0.97 -3.63
C PHE A 58 -16.07 2.21 -3.96
N LEU A 59 -16.49 3.03 -4.93
CA LEU A 59 -15.85 4.29 -5.26
C LEU A 59 -15.93 5.28 -4.09
N ALA A 60 -17.10 5.39 -3.45
CA ALA A 60 -17.31 6.27 -2.31
C ALA A 60 -16.46 5.86 -1.10
N VAL A 61 -16.45 4.57 -0.77
CA VAL A 61 -15.62 4.04 0.34
C VAL A 61 -14.13 4.22 0.03
N GLY A 62 -13.69 3.88 -1.19
CA GLY A 62 -12.30 4.04 -1.61
C GLY A 62 -11.87 5.51 -1.60
N GLY A 63 -12.69 6.41 -2.13
CA GLY A 63 -12.43 7.85 -2.11
C GLY A 63 -12.31 8.41 -0.70
N TRP A 64 -13.29 8.11 0.17
CA TRP A 64 -13.27 8.54 1.56
C TRP A 64 -12.05 7.99 2.32
N LEU A 65 -11.75 6.71 2.17
CA LEU A 65 -10.63 6.05 2.84
C LEU A 65 -9.30 6.63 2.34
N GLY A 66 -9.15 6.84 1.03
CA GLY A 66 -7.97 7.45 0.43
C GLY A 66 -7.73 8.86 0.96
N ILE A 67 -8.72 9.75 0.89
CA ILE A 67 -8.62 11.12 1.38
C ILE A 67 -8.28 11.13 2.88
N SER A 68 -8.94 10.29 3.68
CA SER A 68 -8.68 10.19 5.11
C SER A 68 -7.25 9.72 5.40
N ALA A 69 -6.75 8.71 4.65
CA ALA A 69 -5.40 8.20 4.80
C ALA A 69 -4.33 9.23 4.40
N PHE A 70 -4.54 9.93 3.27
CA PHE A 70 -3.65 11.02 2.84
C PHE A 70 -3.55 12.12 3.89
N ARG A 71 -4.70 12.57 4.43
CA ARG A 71 -4.73 13.60 5.49
C ARG A 71 -4.00 13.13 6.75
N THR A 72 -4.16 11.85 7.13
CA THR A 72 -3.50 11.30 8.32
C THR A 72 -1.99 11.18 8.14
N LEU A 73 -1.53 10.84 6.94
CA LEU A 73 -0.11 10.72 6.64
C LEU A 73 0.60 12.09 6.60
N GLY A 74 -0.06 13.10 6.04
CA GLY A 74 0.47 14.46 6.00
C GLY A 74 1.89 14.51 5.41
N ASN A 75 2.83 15.10 6.15
CA ASN A 75 4.23 15.25 5.72
C ASN A 75 5.02 13.92 5.63
N ALA A 76 4.48 12.80 6.16
CA ALA A 76 5.06 11.47 6.00
C ALA A 76 4.68 10.80 4.67
N LEU A 77 3.87 11.46 3.84
CA LEU A 77 3.48 10.95 2.53
C LEU A 77 4.65 10.98 1.56
N THR A 78 4.97 9.82 0.99
CA THR A 78 5.95 9.67 -0.09
C THR A 78 5.35 8.93 -1.27
N PRO A 79 5.81 9.20 -2.50
CA PRO A 79 5.42 8.42 -3.68
C PRO A 79 5.87 6.96 -3.60
N THR A 80 7.00 6.72 -2.94
CA THR A 80 7.59 5.39 -2.79
C THR A 80 7.22 4.78 -1.43
N PRO A 81 7.10 3.45 -1.31
CA PRO A 81 6.82 2.79 -0.04
C PRO A 81 8.06 2.67 0.87
N VAL A 82 9.02 3.57 0.73
CA VAL A 82 10.21 3.66 1.60
C VAL A 82 9.92 4.62 2.72
N PRO A 83 10.02 4.19 4.00
CA PRO A 83 9.77 5.06 5.14
C PRO A 83 10.71 6.26 5.16
N ILE A 84 10.19 7.42 5.60
CA ILE A 84 11.04 8.58 5.92
C ILE A 84 11.55 8.40 7.34
N SER A 85 12.87 8.34 7.50
CA SER A 85 13.49 8.27 8.83
C SER A 85 13.07 9.46 9.68
N GLY A 86 12.61 9.18 10.91
CA GLY A 86 12.16 10.22 11.85
C GLY A 86 10.73 10.75 11.64
N ALA A 87 9.99 10.32 10.63
CA ALA A 87 8.60 10.75 10.42
C ALA A 87 7.61 10.19 11.45
N GLY A 88 8.00 9.14 12.19
CA GLY A 88 7.18 8.45 13.17
C GLY A 88 6.12 7.53 12.55
N LEU A 89 5.80 6.45 13.26
CA LEU A 89 4.80 5.47 12.83
C LEU A 89 3.39 6.05 13.00
N ARG A 90 2.59 6.06 11.93
CA ARG A 90 1.19 6.51 11.96
C ARG A 90 0.28 5.34 12.34
N THR A 91 -0.35 5.43 13.53
CA THR A 91 -1.18 4.34 14.10
C THR A 91 -2.61 4.76 14.38
N PHE A 92 -3.01 5.98 14.00
CA PHE A 92 -4.32 6.57 14.28
C PHE A 92 -5.15 6.79 12.99
N GLY A 93 -6.40 7.19 13.15
CA GLY A 93 -7.32 7.34 12.02
C GLY A 93 -7.53 6.01 11.26
N PRO A 94 -7.49 6.00 9.92
CA PRO A 94 -7.62 4.77 9.15
C PRO A 94 -6.47 3.77 9.41
N TYR A 95 -5.28 4.26 9.78
CA TYR A 95 -4.12 3.43 10.15
C TYR A 95 -4.32 2.67 11.48
N GLY A 96 -5.27 3.05 12.30
CA GLY A 96 -5.66 2.29 13.48
C GLY A 96 -6.49 1.02 13.16
N ARG A 97 -6.97 0.87 11.93
CA ARG A 97 -7.79 -0.27 11.49
C ARG A 97 -7.08 -1.16 10.49
N VAL A 98 -6.38 -0.56 9.53
CA VAL A 98 -5.58 -1.25 8.50
C VAL A 98 -4.22 -0.58 8.38
N ARG A 99 -3.17 -1.37 8.11
CA ARG A 99 -1.80 -0.85 7.97
C ARG A 99 -1.59 -0.06 6.68
N HIS A 100 -2.30 -0.45 5.62
CA HIS A 100 -2.14 0.15 4.29
C HIS A 100 -3.47 0.71 3.75
N PRO A 101 -4.08 1.73 4.42
CA PRO A 101 -5.39 2.24 4.04
C PRO A 101 -5.41 2.85 2.64
N ILE A 102 -4.30 3.43 2.16
CA ILE A 102 -4.17 3.93 0.78
C ILE A 102 -4.29 2.77 -0.21
N TYR A 103 -3.63 1.63 0.04
CA TYR A 103 -3.74 0.47 -0.86
C TYR A 103 -5.14 -0.13 -0.81
N THR A 104 -5.77 -0.19 0.35
CA THR A 104 -7.17 -0.61 0.48
C THR A 104 -8.10 0.32 -0.30
N ALA A 105 -7.88 1.63 -0.23
CA ALA A 105 -8.65 2.62 -1.01
C ALA A 105 -8.50 2.38 -2.51
N VAL A 106 -7.27 2.19 -2.99
CA VAL A 106 -6.97 1.89 -4.39
C VAL A 106 -7.64 0.59 -4.83
N LEU A 107 -7.62 -0.46 -4.01
CA LEU A 107 -8.30 -1.73 -4.31
C LEU A 107 -9.82 -1.57 -4.36
N CYS A 108 -10.43 -0.77 -3.48
CA CYS A 108 -11.86 -0.45 -3.55
C CYS A 108 -12.19 0.28 -4.87
N ILE A 109 -11.42 1.30 -5.25
CA ILE A 109 -11.59 2.01 -6.51
C ILE A 109 -11.40 1.06 -7.70
N THR A 110 -10.44 0.15 -7.62
CA THR A 110 -10.24 -0.89 -8.64
C THR A 110 -11.47 -1.77 -8.78
N VAL A 111 -12.06 -2.26 -7.68
CA VAL A 111 -13.30 -3.04 -7.72
C VAL A 111 -14.43 -2.26 -8.38
N ALA A 112 -14.58 -0.96 -8.07
CA ALA A 112 -15.55 -0.11 -8.74
C ALA A 112 -15.32 -0.05 -10.27
N ALA A 113 -14.07 0.15 -10.70
CA ALA A 113 -13.68 0.18 -12.10
C ALA A 113 -13.94 -1.16 -12.80
N LEU A 114 -13.57 -2.29 -12.19
CA LEU A 114 -13.79 -3.64 -12.72
C LEU A 114 -15.28 -3.93 -12.91
N THR A 115 -16.09 -3.53 -11.93
CA THR A 115 -17.55 -3.71 -11.98
C THR A 115 -18.16 -2.86 -13.10
N ALA A 116 -17.71 -1.61 -13.25
CA ALA A 116 -18.16 -0.73 -14.33
C ALA A 116 -17.70 -1.22 -15.72
N ALA A 117 -16.48 -1.77 -15.82
CA ALA A 117 -15.94 -2.30 -17.07
C ALA A 117 -16.72 -3.51 -17.61
N GLY A 118 -17.34 -4.30 -16.73
CA GLY A 118 -18.25 -5.41 -17.09
C GLY A 118 -17.61 -6.53 -17.93
N SER A 119 -16.27 -6.62 -17.96
CA SER A 119 -15.52 -7.59 -18.75
C SER A 119 -14.83 -8.60 -17.83
N TRP A 120 -14.87 -9.89 -18.18
CA TRP A 120 -14.15 -10.92 -17.42
C TRP A 120 -12.63 -10.73 -17.48
N TRP A 121 -12.09 -10.19 -18.56
CA TRP A 121 -10.68 -9.84 -18.66
C TRP A 121 -10.26 -8.78 -17.64
N SER A 122 -11.14 -7.80 -17.38
CA SER A 122 -10.90 -6.79 -16.34
C SER A 122 -10.81 -7.45 -14.97
N TRP A 123 -11.67 -8.42 -14.67
CA TRP A 123 -11.60 -9.15 -13.38
C TRP A 123 -10.35 -10.02 -13.27
N ALA A 124 -9.94 -10.71 -14.35
CA ALA A 124 -8.68 -11.45 -14.37
C ALA A 124 -7.49 -10.51 -14.11
N TRP A 125 -7.49 -9.31 -14.70
CA TRP A 125 -6.47 -8.29 -14.43
C TRP A 125 -6.57 -7.72 -13.01
N GLY A 126 -7.76 -7.63 -12.46
CA GLY A 126 -7.99 -7.26 -11.05
C GLY A 126 -7.26 -8.16 -10.06
N LEU A 127 -7.15 -9.46 -10.34
CA LEU A 127 -6.35 -10.38 -9.54
C LEU A 127 -4.86 -10.05 -9.60
N VAL A 128 -4.35 -9.61 -10.75
CA VAL A 128 -2.96 -9.15 -10.90
C VAL A 128 -2.72 -7.91 -10.05
N ILE A 129 -3.66 -6.93 -10.09
CA ILE A 129 -3.59 -5.72 -9.26
C ILE A 129 -3.62 -6.08 -7.77
N LEU A 130 -4.50 -6.99 -7.36
CA LEU A 130 -4.59 -7.46 -5.97
C LEU A 130 -3.27 -8.09 -5.52
N ALA A 131 -2.72 -9.01 -6.31
CA ALA A 131 -1.44 -9.66 -6.02
C ALA A 131 -0.29 -8.66 -5.94
N PHE A 132 -0.27 -7.67 -6.84
CA PHE A 132 0.71 -6.59 -6.81
C PHE A 132 0.65 -5.78 -5.51
N PHE A 133 -0.54 -5.30 -5.11
CA PHE A 133 -0.66 -4.53 -3.86
C PHE A 133 -0.44 -5.36 -2.62
N TRP A 134 -0.80 -6.64 -2.64
CA TRP A 134 -0.47 -7.57 -1.56
C TRP A 134 1.06 -7.73 -1.43
N GLY A 135 1.78 -7.98 -2.52
CA GLY A 135 3.24 -8.08 -2.52
C GLY A 135 3.91 -6.78 -2.08
N LYS A 136 3.44 -5.62 -2.61
CA LYS A 136 3.93 -4.30 -2.25
C LYS A 136 3.73 -4.00 -0.77
N SER A 137 2.56 -4.30 -0.20
CA SER A 137 2.28 -4.11 1.23
C SER A 137 3.18 -4.99 2.11
N ARG A 138 3.46 -6.24 1.71
CA ARG A 138 4.37 -7.14 2.44
C ARG A 138 5.81 -6.65 2.42
N TRP A 139 6.23 -6.04 1.31
CA TRP A 139 7.56 -5.46 1.20
C TRP A 139 7.69 -4.22 2.10
N GLU A 140 6.71 -3.33 2.09
CA GLU A 140 6.64 -2.15 2.96
C GLU A 140 6.57 -2.54 4.44
N ASP A 141 5.78 -3.55 4.81
CA ASP A 141 5.72 -4.10 6.17
C ASP A 141 7.13 -4.51 6.68
N ARG A 142 7.98 -5.09 5.82
CA ARG A 142 9.35 -5.47 6.19
C ARG A 142 10.25 -4.25 6.42
N LEU A 143 10.07 -3.18 5.64
CA LEU A 143 10.83 -1.95 5.82
C LEU A 143 10.41 -1.24 7.11
N LEU A 144 9.10 -1.13 7.36
CA LEU A 144 8.55 -0.54 8.58
C LEU A 144 8.97 -1.32 9.83
N ALA A 145 8.98 -2.66 9.75
CA ALA A 145 9.46 -3.50 10.86
C ALA A 145 10.95 -3.28 11.16
N ARG A 146 11.77 -3.03 10.15
CA ARG A 146 13.20 -2.71 10.32
C ARG A 146 13.41 -1.31 10.90
N GLU A 147 12.61 -0.32 10.46
CA GLU A 147 12.72 1.08 10.88
C GLU A 147 12.20 1.29 12.31
N TYR A 148 11.05 0.68 12.65
CA TYR A 148 10.34 0.96 13.91
C TYR A 148 10.40 -0.18 14.95
N GLY A 149 10.97 -1.34 14.61
CA GLY A 149 11.18 -2.47 15.51
C GLY A 149 9.94 -2.89 16.31
N ASP A 150 10.08 -2.96 17.64
CA ASP A 150 9.03 -3.41 18.55
C ASP A 150 7.76 -2.55 18.50
N GLN A 151 7.89 -1.25 18.23
CA GLN A 151 6.74 -0.36 18.08
C GLN A 151 5.85 -0.81 16.91
N TRP A 152 6.46 -1.17 15.77
CA TRP A 152 5.74 -1.69 14.63
C TRP A 152 5.13 -3.06 14.92
N LEU A 153 5.87 -3.97 15.56
CA LEU A 153 5.40 -5.32 15.90
C LEU A 153 4.16 -5.27 16.80
N ALA A 154 4.19 -4.44 17.86
CA ALA A 154 3.08 -4.25 18.77
C ALA A 154 1.83 -3.73 18.04
N TRP A 155 1.97 -2.71 17.20
CA TRP A 155 0.87 -2.17 16.40
C TRP A 155 0.35 -3.17 15.37
N ALA A 156 1.22 -3.85 14.63
CA ALA A 156 0.86 -4.80 13.60
C ALA A 156 0.15 -6.04 14.15
N ALA A 157 0.41 -6.42 15.41
CA ALA A 157 -0.28 -7.52 16.07
C ALA A 157 -1.81 -7.31 16.17
N HIS A 158 -2.26 -6.05 16.28
CA HIS A 158 -3.66 -5.69 16.45
C HIS A 158 -4.30 -5.06 15.20
N THR A 159 -3.49 -4.72 14.18
CA THR A 159 -3.95 -4.02 12.98
C THR A 159 -3.88 -4.92 11.75
N GLY A 160 -4.95 -4.97 10.96
CA GLY A 160 -4.98 -5.74 9.72
C GLY A 160 -4.04 -5.15 8.64
N GLY A 161 -3.67 -5.94 7.64
CA GLY A 161 -2.87 -5.46 6.51
C GLY A 161 -3.68 -4.57 5.58
N LEU A 162 -4.29 -5.17 4.57
CA LEU A 162 -5.20 -4.52 3.60
C LEU A 162 -6.67 -4.57 4.05
N ILE A 163 -7.03 -5.51 4.95
CA ILE A 163 -8.40 -5.71 5.46
C ILE A 163 -8.35 -5.54 6.97
N PRO A 164 -9.37 -4.89 7.60
CA PRO A 164 -9.44 -4.75 9.04
C PRO A 164 -9.41 -6.13 9.74
N ARG A 165 -8.59 -6.24 10.77
CA ARG A 165 -8.58 -7.45 11.60
C ARG A 165 -9.81 -7.45 12.50
N ARG A 166 -10.57 -8.54 12.54
CA ARG A 166 -11.63 -8.70 13.53
C ARG A 166 -11.00 -8.66 14.92
N ARG A 167 -11.44 -7.72 15.76
CA ARG A 167 -11.12 -7.78 17.19
C ARG A 167 -11.71 -9.08 17.70
N ARG A 168 -10.88 -10.01 18.15
CA ARG A 168 -11.34 -11.06 19.04
C ARG A 168 -11.69 -10.35 20.33
N SER A 169 -12.97 -10.29 20.70
CA SER A 169 -13.37 -10.00 22.06
C SER A 169 -12.62 -10.98 22.96
N ALA A 170 -11.86 -10.45 23.90
CA ALA A 170 -11.29 -11.29 24.97
C ALA A 170 -12.46 -11.98 25.71
N PRO A 171 -12.31 -13.26 26.08
CA PRO A 171 -13.29 -13.97 26.89
C PRO A 171 -13.50 -13.29 28.24
#